data_c06be0c7835af763d4e7ee76576468e3
#
_entry.id   c06be0c7835af763d4e7ee76576468e3
#
_cell.length_a   1.000
_cell.length_b   1.000
_cell.length_c   1.000
_cell.angle_alpha   90.00
_cell.angle_beta   90.00
_cell.angle_gamma   90.00
#
_symmetry.space_group_name_H-M   'P 1'
#
loop_
_entity.id
_entity.type
_entity.pdbx_description
1 polymer ?
#
loop_
_entity_poly.entity_id
_entity_poly.type
_entity_poly.pdbx_seq_one_letter_code
_entity_poly.pdbx_strand_id
1 'polypeptide(L)'
;MLLETRLPYLSDAQRRVVLKTTAIASGYPVLDDPEGWGRLNLFAAADGYAAFTGNVVVNMDAGKGGFNALDRWRNDIAGSGKLVKQGSGTLRLGGNNTWTGGTQIDAGTLEALSGTAFGSGDVYVGAAGTLASSAPAALSVGGNYTQLDKGTLQIMLGASNAGTLSVKGSATLVGGILRLKFADGFKPAVGTSYQVLSAGARKGVFTSVSADGYKASLQYSNTGVSVHIDG
;
A
#
# COMPACT_ATOMS: atom_id res chain seq x y z
N MET A 1 10.74 18.20 -17.30
CA MET A 1 11.64 18.69 -16.25
C MET A 1 11.04 18.62 -14.83
N LEU A 2 9.98 19.35 -14.45
CA LEU A 2 9.46 19.28 -13.06
C LEU A 2 9.02 17.88 -12.62
N LEU A 3 8.18 17.19 -13.41
CA LEU A 3 7.73 15.84 -13.07
C LEU A 3 8.80 14.76 -13.24
N GLU A 4 9.79 14.96 -14.08
CA GLU A 4 10.95 14.05 -14.18
C GLU A 4 11.74 14.03 -12.88
N THR A 5 11.94 15.19 -12.27
CA THR A 5 12.60 15.30 -10.97
C THR A 5 11.73 14.78 -9.83
N ARG A 6 10.41 15.04 -9.89
CA ARG A 6 9.48 14.68 -8.82
C ARG A 6 9.04 13.20 -8.86
N LEU A 7 8.90 12.63 -10.05
CA LEU A 7 8.49 11.24 -10.30
C LEU A 7 9.53 10.55 -11.21
N PRO A 8 10.79 10.43 -10.77
CA PRO A 8 11.89 9.98 -11.63
C PRO A 8 11.79 8.50 -12.02
N TYR A 9 11.04 7.72 -11.27
CA TYR A 9 10.80 6.29 -11.49
C TYR A 9 9.64 6.01 -12.46
N LEU A 10 8.94 7.04 -12.93
CA LEU A 10 7.91 6.93 -13.97
C LEU A 10 8.49 7.26 -15.35
N SER A 11 8.03 6.55 -16.37
CA SER A 11 8.33 6.87 -17.77
C SER A 11 7.61 8.15 -18.21
N ASP A 12 8.03 8.72 -19.36
CA ASP A 12 7.35 9.89 -19.94
C ASP A 12 5.89 9.61 -20.26
N ALA A 13 5.59 8.41 -20.75
CA ALA A 13 4.22 7.99 -21.01
C ALA A 13 3.38 7.96 -19.71
N GLN A 14 3.95 7.44 -18.63
CA GLN A 14 3.29 7.42 -17.33
C GLN A 14 3.10 8.83 -16.75
N ARG A 15 4.10 9.71 -16.85
CA ARG A 15 3.98 11.11 -16.43
C ARG A 15 2.90 11.86 -17.21
N ARG A 16 2.72 11.56 -18.51
CA ARG A 16 1.57 12.09 -19.30
C ARG A 16 0.23 11.62 -18.74
N VAL A 17 0.10 10.35 -18.34
CA VAL A 17 -1.12 9.85 -17.71
C VAL A 17 -1.36 10.52 -16.35
N VAL A 18 -0.31 10.77 -15.56
CA VAL A 18 -0.43 11.57 -14.33
C VAL A 18 -1.02 12.94 -14.65
N LEU A 19 -0.47 13.67 -15.64
CA LEU A 19 -0.97 14.99 -16.04
C LEU A 19 -2.43 14.92 -16.51
N LYS A 20 -2.78 13.92 -17.33
CA LYS A 20 -4.14 13.71 -17.82
C LYS A 20 -5.14 13.48 -16.67
N THR A 21 -4.80 12.58 -15.74
CA THR A 21 -5.71 12.17 -14.68
C THR A 21 -5.87 13.23 -13.58
N THR A 22 -4.90 14.12 -13.43
CA THR A 22 -4.91 15.21 -12.43
C THR A 22 -5.34 16.55 -13.00
N ALA A 23 -5.60 16.67 -14.32
CA ALA A 23 -6.06 17.88 -14.94
C ALA A 23 -7.41 18.34 -14.36
N ILE A 24 -7.60 19.64 -14.25
CA ILE A 24 -8.87 20.24 -13.82
C ILE A 24 -9.69 20.47 -15.07
N ALA A 25 -10.90 19.91 -15.12
CA ALA A 25 -11.84 20.23 -16.18
C ALA A 25 -11.99 21.76 -16.25
N SER A 26 -11.76 22.35 -17.43
CA SER A 26 -12.02 23.77 -17.61
C SER A 26 -13.53 23.98 -17.57
N GLY A 27 -13.97 25.06 -16.97
CA GLY A 27 -15.38 25.43 -16.90
C GLY A 27 -16.03 25.53 -18.28
N TYR A 28 -16.79 26.55 -18.53
CA TYR A 28 -17.45 26.73 -19.83
C TYR A 28 -16.51 27.48 -20.80
N PRO A 29 -16.36 27.01 -22.07
CA PRO A 29 -16.86 25.72 -22.58
C PRO A 29 -16.13 24.54 -21.98
N VAL A 30 -16.84 23.41 -21.87
CA VAL A 30 -16.21 22.14 -21.42
C VAL A 30 -15.27 21.72 -22.54
N LEU A 31 -13.96 21.54 -22.19
CA LEU A 31 -12.98 21.02 -23.14
C LEU A 31 -13.28 19.55 -23.42
N ASP A 32 -13.38 19.21 -24.69
CA ASP A 32 -13.48 17.84 -25.18
C ASP A 32 -12.09 17.30 -25.61
N ASP A 33 -12.05 16.09 -26.14
CA ASP A 33 -10.78 15.48 -26.61
C ASP A 33 -10.01 16.33 -27.63
N PRO A 34 -10.62 17.04 -28.59
CA PRO A 34 -9.90 17.93 -29.50
C PRO A 34 -9.23 19.12 -28.81
N GLU A 35 -9.75 19.58 -27.70
CA GLU A 35 -9.25 20.73 -26.93
C GLU A 35 -8.28 20.35 -25.83
N GLY A 36 -8.10 19.04 -25.58
CA GLY A 36 -7.13 18.48 -24.63
C GLY A 36 -7.75 18.05 -23.29
N TRP A 37 -6.90 17.88 -22.29
CA TRP A 37 -7.27 17.26 -21.02
C TRP A 37 -7.80 18.25 -19.97
N GLY A 38 -7.94 19.52 -20.31
CA GLY A 38 -8.29 20.58 -19.38
C GLY A 38 -7.06 21.35 -18.88
N ARG A 39 -7.22 22.09 -17.78
CA ARG A 39 -6.15 22.93 -17.21
C ARG A 39 -5.15 22.08 -16.44
N LEU A 40 -3.88 22.35 -16.67
CA LEU A 40 -2.78 21.70 -15.97
C LEU A 40 -2.85 21.96 -14.46
N ASN A 41 -2.81 20.89 -13.65
CA ASN A 41 -2.71 20.92 -12.21
C ASN A 41 -1.39 20.29 -11.75
N LEU A 42 -0.31 21.05 -11.78
CA LEU A 42 1.01 20.56 -11.40
C LEU A 42 1.09 20.20 -9.92
N PHE A 43 0.29 20.82 -9.07
CA PHE A 43 0.26 20.53 -7.64
C PHE A 43 -0.27 19.10 -7.41
N ALA A 44 -1.43 18.76 -8.00
CA ALA A 44 -1.94 17.40 -7.91
C ALA A 44 -1.05 16.40 -8.66
N ALA A 45 -0.49 16.77 -9.82
CA ALA A 45 0.42 15.88 -10.57
C ALA A 45 1.70 15.54 -9.78
N ALA A 46 2.19 16.44 -8.94
CA ALA A 46 3.33 16.16 -8.05
C ALA A 46 3.00 15.13 -6.94
N ASP A 47 1.72 14.91 -6.65
CA ASP A 47 1.22 13.94 -5.67
C ASP A 47 0.80 12.59 -6.28
N GLY A 48 1.21 12.32 -7.53
CA GLY A 48 0.98 11.07 -8.23
C GLY A 48 -0.30 11.08 -9.10
N TYR A 49 -0.80 9.90 -9.38
CA TYR A 49 -2.01 9.72 -10.18
C TYR A 49 -3.27 10.17 -9.43
N ALA A 50 -4.32 10.56 -10.15
CA ALA A 50 -5.68 10.64 -9.63
C ALA A 50 -6.57 9.49 -10.14
N ALA A 51 -6.14 8.76 -11.18
CA ALA A 51 -6.82 7.55 -11.62
C ALA A 51 -5.85 6.57 -12.30
N PHE A 52 -6.07 5.27 -12.11
CA PHE A 52 -5.44 4.20 -12.89
C PHE A 52 -6.39 3.79 -14.02
N THR A 53 -6.16 4.32 -15.22
CA THR A 53 -6.92 3.97 -16.44
C THR A 53 -6.43 2.69 -17.11
N GLY A 54 -5.32 2.14 -16.64
CA GLY A 54 -4.70 0.88 -17.06
C GLY A 54 -3.70 0.45 -15.99
N ASN A 55 -2.96 -0.62 -16.25
CA ASN A 55 -1.96 -1.11 -15.30
C ASN A 55 -0.81 -0.11 -15.16
N VAL A 56 -0.47 0.22 -13.93
CA VAL A 56 0.61 1.14 -13.57
C VAL A 56 1.72 0.37 -12.87
N VAL A 57 2.90 0.32 -13.49
CA VAL A 57 4.11 -0.27 -12.89
C VAL A 57 4.97 0.84 -12.32
N VAL A 58 5.26 0.75 -11.03
CA VAL A 58 6.13 1.68 -10.30
C VAL A 58 7.39 0.94 -9.89
N ASN A 59 8.48 1.19 -10.60
CA ASN A 59 9.78 0.55 -10.35
C ASN A 59 10.74 1.57 -9.72
N MET A 60 10.91 1.49 -8.39
CA MET A 60 11.72 2.42 -7.60
C MET A 60 13.02 1.75 -7.16
N ASP A 61 14.14 2.40 -7.43
CA ASP A 61 15.48 1.93 -7.03
C ASP A 61 16.01 2.77 -5.87
N ALA A 62 15.99 2.22 -4.66
CA ALA A 62 16.46 2.92 -3.46
C ALA A 62 17.95 3.37 -3.55
N GLY A 63 18.76 2.66 -4.32
CA GLY A 63 20.17 3.02 -4.53
C GLY A 63 20.37 4.37 -5.22
N LYS A 64 19.36 4.86 -5.94
CA LYS A 64 19.39 6.18 -6.60
C LYS A 64 19.04 7.34 -5.64
N GLY A 65 18.61 7.04 -4.41
CA GLY A 65 18.26 8.06 -3.42
C GLY A 65 17.01 8.88 -3.78
N GLY A 66 16.76 9.94 -3.00
CA GLY A 66 15.65 10.88 -3.22
C GLY A 66 14.30 10.19 -3.41
N PHE A 67 13.51 10.65 -4.40
CA PHE A 67 12.20 10.07 -4.70
C PHE A 67 12.25 8.65 -5.26
N ASN A 68 13.40 8.15 -5.71
CA ASN A 68 13.55 6.73 -6.04
C ASN A 68 13.64 5.84 -4.81
N ALA A 69 14.17 6.35 -3.70
CA ALA A 69 14.26 5.59 -2.44
C ALA A 69 12.95 5.65 -1.66
N LEU A 70 12.35 6.82 -1.56
CA LEU A 70 11.12 7.05 -0.80
C LEU A 70 10.27 8.12 -1.45
N ASP A 71 9.04 7.78 -1.80
CA ASP A 71 8.07 8.75 -2.29
C ASP A 71 6.70 8.55 -1.65
N ARG A 72 5.86 9.60 -1.71
CA ARG A 72 4.49 9.61 -1.19
C ARG A 72 3.54 10.19 -2.21
N TRP A 73 2.49 9.44 -2.54
CA TRP A 73 1.33 9.93 -3.28
C TRP A 73 0.18 10.24 -2.32
N ARG A 74 -0.40 11.41 -2.47
CA ARG A 74 -1.44 11.93 -1.57
C ARG A 74 -2.81 12.06 -2.23
N ASN A 75 -2.88 11.96 -3.56
CA ASN A 75 -4.14 12.01 -4.28
C ASN A 75 -5.04 10.82 -3.92
N ASP A 76 -6.34 11.05 -4.01
CA ASP A 76 -7.34 9.99 -4.06
C ASP A 76 -7.32 9.39 -5.46
N ILE A 77 -6.99 8.11 -5.55
CA ILE A 77 -6.77 7.42 -6.83
C ILE A 77 -7.95 6.50 -7.12
N ALA A 78 -8.63 6.74 -8.23
CA ALA A 78 -9.74 5.93 -8.73
C ALA A 78 -9.32 5.06 -9.93
N GLY A 79 -10.30 4.45 -10.61
CA GLY A 79 -10.13 3.74 -11.88
C GLY A 79 -10.15 2.22 -11.79
N SER A 80 -9.99 1.57 -12.93
CA SER A 80 -10.06 0.11 -13.05
C SER A 80 -8.69 -0.57 -13.23
N GLY A 81 -7.61 0.22 -13.32
CA GLY A 81 -6.27 -0.30 -13.50
C GLY A 81 -5.69 -0.94 -12.24
N LYS A 82 -4.59 -1.66 -12.39
CA LYS A 82 -3.82 -2.32 -11.32
C LYS A 82 -2.58 -1.51 -11.00
N LEU A 83 -2.21 -1.45 -9.72
CA LEU A 83 -0.90 -0.99 -9.28
C LEU A 83 0.07 -2.16 -9.11
N VAL A 84 1.23 -2.10 -9.74
CA VAL A 84 2.33 -3.05 -9.56
C VAL A 84 3.56 -2.31 -9.03
N LYS A 85 3.94 -2.59 -7.78
CA LYS A 85 5.13 -2.02 -7.14
C LYS A 85 6.32 -2.95 -7.32
N GLN A 86 7.39 -2.41 -7.91
CA GLN A 86 8.65 -3.11 -8.15
C GLN A 86 9.85 -2.31 -7.65
N GLY A 87 11.03 -2.94 -7.67
CA GLY A 87 12.29 -2.33 -7.23
C GLY A 87 12.37 -2.15 -5.72
N SER A 88 13.52 -1.73 -5.21
CA SER A 88 13.88 -1.73 -3.80
C SER A 88 13.32 -0.55 -2.99
N GLY A 89 12.83 0.51 -3.64
CA GLY A 89 12.34 1.70 -2.97
C GLY A 89 10.98 1.54 -2.31
N THR A 90 10.58 2.56 -1.55
CA THR A 90 9.32 2.62 -0.81
C THR A 90 8.37 3.64 -1.44
N LEU A 91 7.16 3.20 -1.80
CA LEU A 91 6.06 4.07 -2.16
C LEU A 91 5.05 4.11 -1.02
N ARG A 92 4.67 5.32 -0.59
CA ARG A 92 3.64 5.58 0.42
C ARG A 92 2.37 6.08 -0.24
N LEU A 93 1.23 5.52 0.13
CA LEU A 93 -0.07 5.91 -0.38
C LEU A 93 -0.94 6.47 0.75
N GLY A 94 -1.35 7.73 0.62
CA GLY A 94 -2.05 8.46 1.67
C GLY A 94 -3.51 8.81 1.35
N GLY A 95 -3.95 8.69 0.10
CA GLY A 95 -5.30 9.03 -0.33
C GLY A 95 -6.37 8.02 0.06
N ASN A 96 -7.63 8.39 -0.11
CA ASN A 96 -8.78 7.49 -0.06
C ASN A 96 -8.97 6.86 -1.44
N ASN A 97 -8.32 5.73 -1.65
CA ASN A 97 -8.21 5.11 -2.95
C ASN A 97 -9.36 4.15 -3.23
N THR A 98 -9.83 4.14 -4.47
CA THR A 98 -11.00 3.35 -4.89
C THR A 98 -10.77 2.51 -6.14
N TRP A 99 -9.54 2.45 -6.68
CA TRP A 99 -9.28 1.64 -7.87
C TRP A 99 -9.62 0.16 -7.64
N THR A 100 -10.07 -0.50 -8.70
CA THR A 100 -10.64 -1.86 -8.61
C THR A 100 -9.74 -2.96 -9.17
N GLY A 101 -8.72 -2.63 -9.96
CA GLY A 101 -7.87 -3.61 -10.64
C GLY A 101 -6.87 -4.34 -9.75
N GLY A 102 -6.83 -4.01 -8.46
CA GLY A 102 -5.99 -4.66 -7.46
C GLY A 102 -4.60 -4.05 -7.32
N THR A 103 -3.85 -4.59 -6.37
CA THR A 103 -2.51 -4.13 -5.99
C THR A 103 -1.56 -5.33 -5.91
N GLN A 104 -0.42 -5.22 -6.57
CA GLN A 104 0.63 -6.24 -6.58
C GLN A 104 1.95 -5.63 -6.11
N ILE A 105 2.61 -6.27 -5.16
CA ILE A 105 3.87 -5.82 -4.59
C ILE A 105 4.91 -6.90 -4.88
N ASP A 106 5.62 -6.74 -5.99
CA ASP A 106 6.64 -7.72 -6.41
C ASP A 106 7.93 -7.57 -5.61
N ALA A 107 8.34 -6.31 -5.34
CA ALA A 107 9.56 -6.01 -4.59
C ALA A 107 9.51 -4.63 -3.92
N GLY A 108 10.36 -4.45 -2.91
CA GLY A 108 10.42 -3.25 -2.08
C GLY A 108 9.18 -3.06 -1.22
N THR A 109 8.88 -1.84 -0.85
CA THR A 109 7.80 -1.55 0.10
C THR A 109 6.68 -0.72 -0.53
N LEU A 110 5.45 -1.15 -0.32
CA LEU A 110 4.26 -0.33 -0.50
C LEU A 110 3.64 -0.10 0.88
N GLU A 111 3.62 1.17 1.32
CA GLU A 111 3.16 1.54 2.66
C GLU A 111 1.83 2.28 2.62
N ALA A 112 0.85 1.78 3.36
CA ALA A 112 -0.43 2.40 3.57
C ALA A 112 -0.37 3.45 4.69
N LEU A 113 -0.79 4.67 4.39
CA LEU A 113 -0.96 5.76 5.35
C LEU A 113 -2.45 6.07 5.63
N SER A 114 -3.36 5.40 4.90
CA SER A 114 -4.82 5.47 5.12
C SER A 114 -5.41 4.06 5.13
N GLY A 115 -6.61 3.92 5.69
CA GLY A 115 -7.30 2.62 5.76
C GLY A 115 -7.76 2.07 4.40
N THR A 116 -7.83 2.91 3.35
CA THR A 116 -8.23 2.54 1.99
C THR A 116 -7.09 2.70 0.97
N ALA A 117 -5.85 2.74 1.44
CA ALA A 117 -4.67 3.07 0.64
C ALA A 117 -4.49 2.18 -0.61
N PHE A 118 -4.99 0.94 -0.62
CA PHE A 118 -4.75 -0.03 -1.70
C PHE A 118 -5.95 -0.29 -2.60
N GLY A 119 -6.94 0.62 -2.59
CA GLY A 119 -8.15 0.46 -3.40
C GLY A 119 -9.07 -0.67 -2.92
N SER A 120 -9.93 -1.17 -3.80
CA SER A 120 -10.98 -2.14 -3.45
C SER A 120 -10.75 -3.54 -4.03
N GLY A 121 -9.70 -3.75 -4.83
CA GLY A 121 -9.37 -5.04 -5.46
C GLY A 121 -8.57 -5.97 -4.56
N ASP A 122 -8.06 -7.05 -5.17
CA ASP A 122 -7.18 -8.01 -4.53
C ASP A 122 -5.80 -7.39 -4.24
N VAL A 123 -5.15 -7.90 -3.18
CA VAL A 123 -3.77 -7.52 -2.83
C VAL A 123 -2.88 -8.75 -2.83
N TYR A 124 -1.78 -8.67 -3.59
CA TYR A 124 -0.78 -9.72 -3.70
C TYR A 124 0.59 -9.22 -3.25
N VAL A 125 1.25 -9.96 -2.37
CA VAL A 125 2.60 -9.68 -1.86
C VAL A 125 3.54 -10.80 -2.30
N GLY A 126 4.44 -10.46 -3.21
CA GLY A 126 5.49 -11.35 -3.73
C GLY A 126 6.60 -11.61 -2.70
N ALA A 127 7.49 -12.54 -3.01
CA ALA A 127 8.56 -12.99 -2.11
C ALA A 127 9.57 -11.89 -1.74
N ALA A 128 9.75 -10.87 -2.57
CA ALA A 128 10.61 -9.72 -2.29
C ALA A 128 9.82 -8.45 -1.92
N GLY A 129 8.49 -8.58 -1.81
CA GLY A 129 7.57 -7.48 -1.51
C GLY A 129 7.32 -7.31 -0.02
N THR A 130 7.12 -6.08 0.39
CA THR A 130 6.66 -5.70 1.72
C THR A 130 5.39 -4.87 1.60
N LEU A 131 4.30 -5.37 2.16
CA LEU A 131 3.14 -4.56 2.49
C LEU A 131 3.35 -3.97 3.88
N ALA A 132 3.40 -2.66 3.99
CA ALA A 132 3.50 -1.97 5.27
C ALA A 132 2.22 -1.18 5.56
N SER A 133 1.80 -1.12 6.81
CA SER A 133 0.71 -0.26 7.27
C SER A 133 1.15 0.58 8.46
N SER A 134 1.09 1.90 8.27
CA SER A 134 1.21 2.92 9.32
C SER A 134 -0.10 3.74 9.42
N ALA A 135 -1.18 3.23 8.84
CA ALA A 135 -2.48 3.88 8.87
C ALA A 135 -3.03 3.96 10.31
N PRO A 136 -3.68 5.05 10.69
CA PRO A 136 -4.29 5.17 12.03
C PRO A 136 -5.52 4.27 12.21
N ALA A 137 -6.11 3.79 11.12
CA ALA A 137 -7.23 2.84 11.10
C ALA A 137 -6.80 1.52 10.48
N ALA A 138 -7.63 0.48 10.63
CA ALA A 138 -7.42 -0.80 9.98
C ALA A 138 -7.26 -0.63 8.47
N LEU A 139 -6.23 -1.25 7.89
CA LEU A 139 -6.02 -1.27 6.44
C LEU A 139 -7.01 -2.25 5.81
N SER A 140 -7.85 -1.76 4.91
CA SER A 140 -8.86 -2.56 4.22
C SER A 140 -8.35 -3.11 2.90
N VAL A 141 -8.59 -4.39 2.65
CA VAL A 141 -8.48 -5.06 1.36
C VAL A 141 -9.87 -5.46 0.91
N GLY A 142 -10.37 -4.86 -0.17
CA GLY A 142 -11.75 -5.08 -0.63
C GLY A 142 -11.98 -6.44 -1.29
N GLY A 143 -10.92 -7.08 -1.80
CA GLY A 143 -10.91 -8.41 -2.39
C GLY A 143 -10.21 -9.44 -1.51
N ASN A 144 -9.36 -10.27 -2.12
CA ASN A 144 -8.54 -11.28 -1.47
C ASN A 144 -7.14 -10.76 -1.16
N TYR A 145 -6.52 -11.34 -0.16
CA TYR A 145 -5.11 -11.11 0.18
C TYR A 145 -4.30 -12.37 -0.04
N THR A 146 -3.18 -12.27 -0.75
CA THR A 146 -2.24 -13.38 -0.91
C THR A 146 -0.82 -12.93 -0.58
N GLN A 147 -0.17 -13.63 0.33
CA GLN A 147 1.25 -13.41 0.64
C GLN A 147 2.06 -14.67 0.32
N LEU A 148 3.10 -14.50 -0.50
CA LEU A 148 4.03 -15.58 -0.81
C LEU A 148 5.05 -15.80 0.31
N ASP A 149 5.72 -16.94 0.24
CA ASP A 149 6.88 -17.23 1.06
C ASP A 149 7.94 -16.11 0.92
N LYS A 150 8.56 -15.72 2.04
CA LYS A 150 9.50 -14.57 2.19
C LYS A 150 8.89 -13.17 2.01
N GLY A 151 7.68 -13.02 1.46
CA GLY A 151 6.96 -11.74 1.48
C GLY A 151 6.76 -11.24 2.91
N THR A 152 6.65 -9.94 3.11
CA THR A 152 6.51 -9.34 4.43
C THR A 152 5.20 -8.58 4.56
N LEU A 153 4.45 -8.87 5.62
CA LEU A 153 3.40 -7.98 6.14
C LEU A 153 3.99 -7.24 7.34
N GLN A 154 4.12 -5.93 7.25
CA GLN A 154 4.59 -5.07 8.34
C GLN A 154 3.44 -4.23 8.88
N ILE A 155 3.17 -4.33 10.16
CA ILE A 155 2.09 -3.62 10.85
C ILE A 155 2.70 -2.74 11.93
N MET A 156 2.26 -1.47 11.98
CA MET A 156 2.58 -0.58 13.07
C MET A 156 1.46 -0.61 14.11
N LEU A 157 1.80 -0.95 15.34
CA LEU A 157 0.91 -0.88 16.50
C LEU A 157 1.17 0.41 17.29
N GLY A 158 0.11 1.00 17.81
CA GLY A 158 0.17 2.21 18.64
C GLY A 158 -1.04 2.31 19.56
N ALA A 159 -1.04 3.25 20.47
CA ALA A 159 -2.12 3.47 21.43
C ALA A 159 -3.49 3.71 20.76
N SER A 160 -3.48 4.38 19.60
CA SER A 160 -4.69 4.69 18.81
C SER A 160 -4.79 3.89 17.52
N ASN A 161 -3.88 2.96 17.28
CA ASN A 161 -3.79 2.19 16.05
C ASN A 161 -3.88 0.70 16.36
N ALA A 162 -4.98 0.08 15.99
CA ALA A 162 -5.18 -1.37 16.18
C ALA A 162 -4.28 -2.23 15.27
N GLY A 163 -3.60 -1.62 14.28
CA GLY A 163 -2.65 -2.32 13.42
C GLY A 163 -3.22 -3.54 12.71
N THR A 164 -4.45 -3.49 12.23
CA THR A 164 -5.13 -4.65 11.63
C THR A 164 -5.19 -4.53 10.10
N LEU A 165 -4.83 -5.61 9.40
CA LEU A 165 -5.19 -5.83 8.00
C LEU A 165 -6.57 -6.50 7.95
N SER A 166 -7.58 -5.79 7.44
CA SER A 166 -8.94 -6.27 7.28
C SER A 166 -9.20 -6.69 5.83
N VAL A 167 -9.40 -7.97 5.59
CA VAL A 167 -9.61 -8.56 4.26
C VAL A 167 -11.06 -8.98 4.12
N LYS A 168 -11.79 -8.40 3.15
CA LYS A 168 -13.20 -8.75 2.93
C LYS A 168 -13.36 -10.17 2.41
N GLY A 169 -12.47 -10.60 1.52
CA GLY A 169 -12.41 -11.95 0.95
C GLY A 169 -11.57 -12.91 1.79
N SER A 170 -10.82 -13.76 1.12
CA SER A 170 -9.94 -14.76 1.75
C SER A 170 -8.51 -14.25 1.88
N ALA A 171 -7.84 -14.59 2.98
CA ALA A 171 -6.41 -14.40 3.17
C ALA A 171 -5.67 -15.73 2.98
N THR A 172 -4.77 -15.79 1.99
CA THR A 172 -3.91 -16.94 1.70
C THR A 172 -2.47 -16.61 2.08
N LEU A 173 -1.97 -17.29 3.11
CA LEU A 173 -0.61 -17.15 3.63
C LEU A 173 0.20 -18.37 3.20
N VAL A 174 0.98 -18.24 2.11
CA VAL A 174 1.86 -19.33 1.63
C VAL A 174 3.09 -19.46 2.52
N GLY A 175 3.34 -18.46 3.36
CA GLY A 175 4.47 -18.33 4.27
C GLY A 175 4.78 -16.86 4.52
N GLY A 176 6.06 -16.53 4.60
CA GLY A 176 6.54 -15.17 4.74
C GLY A 176 6.59 -14.68 6.18
N ILE A 177 6.83 -13.40 6.33
CA ILE A 177 7.15 -12.76 7.61
C ILE A 177 6.02 -11.83 8.02
N LEU A 178 5.59 -11.93 9.28
CA LEU A 178 4.85 -10.88 9.94
C LEU A 178 5.82 -10.05 10.79
N ARG A 179 5.89 -8.74 10.53
CA ARG A 179 6.72 -7.81 11.28
C ARG A 179 5.86 -6.80 12.02
N LEU A 180 5.99 -6.76 13.35
CA LEU A 180 5.40 -5.71 14.16
C LEU A 180 6.41 -4.60 14.40
N LYS A 181 5.96 -3.37 14.18
CA LYS A 181 6.62 -2.16 14.63
C LYS A 181 5.75 -1.44 15.63
N PHE A 182 6.35 -0.69 16.51
CA PHE A 182 5.62 0.06 17.52
C PHE A 182 5.78 1.55 17.27
N ALA A 183 4.68 2.29 17.36
CA ALA A 183 4.70 3.74 17.25
C ALA A 183 5.48 4.35 18.41
N ASP A 184 6.06 5.52 18.20
CA ASP A 184 6.87 6.22 19.21
C ASP A 184 6.11 6.34 20.54
N GLY A 185 6.78 5.92 21.60
CA GLY A 185 6.22 5.91 22.96
C GLY A 185 5.25 4.77 23.28
N PHE A 186 4.83 3.97 22.31
CA PHE A 186 3.99 2.81 22.56
C PHE A 186 4.83 1.59 23.00
N LYS A 187 4.49 1.03 24.13
CA LYS A 187 5.08 -0.19 24.66
C LYS A 187 3.98 -1.23 24.84
N PRO A 188 4.00 -2.34 24.04
CA PRO A 188 3.01 -3.37 24.21
C PRO A 188 3.18 -4.03 25.60
N ALA A 189 2.05 -4.38 26.20
CA ALA A 189 2.09 -5.12 27.47
C ALA A 189 2.39 -6.61 27.19
N VAL A 190 3.33 -7.18 27.94
CA VAL A 190 3.60 -8.62 27.94
C VAL A 190 2.34 -9.37 28.37
N GLY A 191 2.06 -10.50 27.73
CA GLY A 191 0.83 -11.28 27.94
C GLY A 191 -0.37 -10.78 27.13
N THR A 192 -0.24 -9.70 26.35
CA THR A 192 -1.35 -9.16 25.52
C THR A 192 -1.31 -9.75 24.10
N SER A 193 -2.50 -10.01 23.55
CA SER A 193 -2.66 -10.41 22.14
C SER A 193 -3.26 -9.27 21.30
N TYR A 194 -2.69 -9.05 20.12
CA TYR A 194 -3.14 -8.04 19.15
C TYR A 194 -3.60 -8.74 17.88
N GLN A 195 -4.84 -8.50 17.43
CA GLN A 195 -5.32 -8.98 16.15
C GLN A 195 -4.67 -8.18 15.03
N VAL A 196 -3.88 -8.83 14.18
CA VAL A 196 -3.12 -8.18 13.09
C VAL A 196 -3.69 -8.48 11.70
N LEU A 197 -4.50 -9.53 11.58
CA LEU A 197 -5.21 -9.87 10.35
C LEU A 197 -6.59 -10.40 10.67
N SER A 198 -7.61 -9.91 9.96
CA SER A 198 -8.95 -10.47 9.92
C SER A 198 -9.37 -10.68 8.47
N ALA A 199 -10.09 -11.76 8.17
CA ALA A 199 -10.53 -12.11 6.81
C ALA A 199 -11.87 -12.87 6.86
N GLY A 200 -12.58 -12.93 5.71
CA GLY A 200 -13.73 -13.82 5.56
C GLY A 200 -13.35 -15.30 5.74
N ALA A 201 -12.17 -15.69 5.25
CA ALA A 201 -11.55 -16.99 5.49
C ALA A 201 -10.03 -16.87 5.46
N ARG A 202 -9.31 -17.71 6.18
CA ARG A 202 -7.84 -17.76 6.16
C ARG A 202 -7.34 -19.16 5.82
N LYS A 203 -6.30 -19.22 4.96
CA LYS A 203 -5.55 -20.44 4.67
C LYS A 203 -4.06 -20.20 4.87
N GLY A 204 -3.35 -21.23 5.33
CA GLY A 204 -1.90 -21.17 5.52
C GLY A 204 -1.47 -20.38 6.77
N VAL A 205 -0.19 -20.14 6.91
CA VAL A 205 0.44 -19.52 8.09
C VAL A 205 1.62 -18.64 7.65
N PHE A 206 2.03 -17.69 8.48
CA PHE A 206 3.33 -17.04 8.35
C PHE A 206 4.45 -18.00 8.78
N THR A 207 5.59 -17.91 8.12
CA THR A 207 6.79 -18.71 8.47
C THR A 207 7.42 -18.19 9.76
N SER A 208 7.35 -16.89 10.01
CA SER A 208 7.94 -16.26 11.21
C SER A 208 7.23 -14.97 11.59
N VAL A 209 7.43 -14.58 12.85
CA VAL A 209 7.03 -13.28 13.38
C VAL A 209 8.24 -12.58 13.99
N SER A 210 8.31 -11.26 13.83
CA SER A 210 9.24 -10.40 14.55
C SER A 210 8.49 -9.22 15.15
N ALA A 211 8.86 -8.83 16.37
CA ALA A 211 8.32 -7.66 17.06
C ALA A 211 9.50 -6.88 17.63
N ASP A 212 9.63 -5.61 17.24
CA ASP A 212 10.80 -4.80 17.59
C ASP A 212 11.00 -4.75 19.13
N GLY A 213 12.07 -5.39 19.63
CA GLY A 213 12.43 -5.41 21.05
C GLY A 213 11.63 -6.39 21.93
N TYR A 214 10.74 -7.21 21.37
CA TYR A 214 9.91 -8.15 22.11
C TYR A 214 9.96 -9.56 21.51
N LYS A 215 9.75 -10.57 22.34
CA LYS A 215 9.41 -11.91 21.89
C LYS A 215 7.93 -11.97 21.59
N ALA A 216 7.55 -12.67 20.53
CA ALA A 216 6.17 -12.78 20.12
C ALA A 216 5.88 -14.12 19.46
N SER A 217 4.66 -14.61 19.65
CA SER A 217 4.14 -15.83 19.04
C SER A 217 2.86 -15.58 18.27
N LEU A 218 2.55 -16.46 17.32
CA LEU A 218 1.40 -16.34 16.42
C LEU A 218 0.26 -17.26 16.87
N GLN A 219 -0.93 -16.71 16.93
CA GLN A 219 -2.18 -17.41 17.19
C GLN A 219 -3.08 -17.31 15.96
N TYR A 220 -3.59 -18.44 15.51
CA TYR A 220 -4.38 -18.55 14.29
C TYR A 220 -5.81 -19.00 14.55
N SER A 221 -6.77 -18.36 13.87
CA SER A 221 -8.15 -18.81 13.75
C SER A 221 -8.50 -19.07 12.28
N ASN A 222 -9.71 -19.56 12.00
CA ASN A 222 -10.17 -19.76 10.62
C ASN A 222 -10.30 -18.44 9.83
N THR A 223 -10.40 -17.32 10.53
CA THR A 223 -10.65 -16.00 9.93
C THR A 223 -9.61 -14.95 10.30
N GLY A 224 -8.57 -15.30 11.04
CA GLY A 224 -7.62 -14.27 11.46
C GLY A 224 -6.30 -14.77 12.01
N VAL A 225 -5.44 -13.80 12.31
CA VAL A 225 -4.16 -13.98 12.98
C VAL A 225 -4.02 -12.95 14.08
N SER A 226 -3.63 -13.39 15.26
CA SER A 226 -3.23 -12.53 16.38
C SER A 226 -1.78 -12.76 16.73
N VAL A 227 -1.12 -11.74 17.25
CA VAL A 227 0.24 -11.81 17.80
C VAL A 227 0.15 -11.67 19.30
N HIS A 228 0.70 -12.64 20.02
CA HIS A 228 0.86 -12.59 21.48
C HIS A 228 2.26 -12.09 21.82
N ILE A 229 2.36 -11.17 22.76
CA ILE A 229 3.64 -10.64 23.27
C ILE A 229 4.09 -11.50 24.45
N ASP A 230 5.16 -12.26 24.26
CA ASP A 230 5.64 -13.26 25.23
C ASP A 230 6.67 -12.67 26.23
N GLY A 231 7.39 -11.59 25.85
CA GLY A 231 8.42 -10.97 26.69
C GLY A 231 9.33 -9.98 25.97
#